data_a0a43dba67467fef04552471700fd9c5
#
_entry.id   a0a43dba67467fef04552471700fd9c5
#
_cell.length_a   1.000
_cell.length_b   1.000
_cell.length_c   1.000
_cell.angle_alpha   90.00
_cell.angle_beta   90.00
_cell.angle_gamma   90.00
#
_symmetry.space_group_name_H-M   'P 1'
#
loop_
_entity.id
_entity.type
_entity.pdbx_description
1 polymer ?
#
loop_
_entity_poly.entity_id
_entity_poly.type
_entity_poly.pdbx_seq_one_letter_code
_entity_poly.pdbx_strand_id
1 'polypeptide(L)'
;MTTSVVSIVYVNDAPAAARFYGDLLGLSPSLETPGYITFDLGPGAALALWSGQFEDLSPDVPRTSEVCLAIEGGRPDDINTIFQQWRSKGVTILHEPHDAGFGLTFLAADPDGNRIRVAPKD
;
A
#
# COMPACT_ATOMS: atom_id res chain seq x y z
N MET A 1 -1.29 27.23 -7.86
CA MET A 1 -0.32 26.12 -7.85
C MET A 1 -0.99 24.86 -7.35
N THR A 2 -0.84 23.77 -8.06
CA THR A 2 -1.43 22.49 -7.67
C THR A 2 -0.38 21.63 -7.00
N THR A 3 -0.71 21.03 -5.87
CA THR A 3 0.19 20.16 -5.14
C THR A 3 -0.27 18.71 -5.23
N SER A 4 0.65 17.83 -5.56
CA SER A 4 0.41 16.38 -5.53
C SER A 4 1.10 15.78 -4.32
N VAL A 5 0.57 14.67 -3.82
CA VAL A 5 1.18 13.91 -2.73
C VAL A 5 1.73 12.61 -3.27
N VAL A 6 2.99 12.34 -2.97
CA VAL A 6 3.62 11.06 -3.28
C VAL A 6 3.93 10.38 -1.96
N SER A 7 3.33 9.21 -1.74
CA SER A 7 3.64 8.38 -0.58
C SER A 7 4.78 7.46 -0.97
N ILE A 8 5.92 7.60 -0.32
CA ILE A 8 7.10 6.78 -0.63
C ILE A 8 7.20 5.64 0.37
N VAL A 9 7.22 4.42 -0.15
CA VAL A 9 7.37 3.21 0.65
C VAL A 9 8.76 2.65 0.36
N TYR A 10 9.55 2.46 1.40
CA TYR A 10 10.88 1.90 1.26
C TYR A 10 10.81 0.38 1.21
N VAL A 11 11.37 -0.18 0.16
CA VAL A 11 11.33 -1.63 -0.10
C VAL A 11 12.74 -2.13 -0.40
N ASN A 12 12.95 -3.43 -0.28
CA ASN A 12 14.28 -4.00 -0.53
C ASN A 12 14.55 -4.17 -2.02
N ASP A 13 13.50 -4.41 -2.81
CA ASP A 13 13.63 -4.70 -4.25
C ASP A 13 12.43 -4.03 -4.93
N ALA A 14 12.66 -2.91 -5.61
CA ALA A 14 11.57 -2.14 -6.20
C ALA A 14 10.79 -2.94 -7.27
N PRO A 15 11.43 -3.67 -8.21
CA PRO A 15 10.67 -4.47 -9.16
C PRO A 15 9.80 -5.55 -8.51
N ALA A 16 10.32 -6.23 -7.49
CA ALA A 16 9.56 -7.26 -6.77
C ALA A 16 8.38 -6.63 -6.03
N ALA A 17 8.61 -5.50 -5.36
CA ALA A 17 7.55 -4.77 -4.66
C ALA A 17 6.50 -4.25 -5.65
N ALA A 18 6.93 -3.81 -6.85
CA ALA A 18 6.00 -3.33 -7.87
C ALA A 18 5.08 -4.45 -8.37
N ARG A 19 5.57 -5.65 -8.50
CA ARG A 19 4.73 -6.80 -8.85
C ARG A 19 3.68 -7.06 -7.78
N PHE A 20 4.08 -6.99 -6.52
CA PHE A 20 3.17 -7.15 -5.38
C PHE A 20 2.09 -6.06 -5.38
N TYR A 21 2.51 -4.79 -5.39
CA TYR A 21 1.56 -3.67 -5.33
C TYR A 21 0.70 -3.56 -6.59
N GLY A 22 1.28 -3.83 -7.76
CA GLY A 22 0.52 -3.81 -9.01
C GLY A 22 -0.61 -4.85 -9.02
N ASP A 23 -0.31 -6.06 -8.55
CA ASP A 23 -1.33 -7.11 -8.42
C ASP A 23 -2.39 -6.73 -7.38
N LEU A 24 -1.95 -6.18 -6.25
CA LEU A 24 -2.83 -5.80 -5.15
C LEU A 24 -3.80 -4.70 -5.57
N LEU A 25 -3.28 -3.67 -6.26
CA LEU A 25 -4.05 -2.50 -6.66
C LEU A 25 -4.76 -2.65 -8.00
N GLY A 26 -4.38 -3.66 -8.77
CA GLY A 26 -4.90 -3.82 -10.13
C GLY A 26 -4.42 -2.72 -11.07
N LEU A 27 -3.20 -2.21 -10.86
CA LEU A 27 -2.65 -1.10 -11.61
C LEU A 27 -1.32 -1.47 -12.25
N SER A 28 -0.99 -0.78 -13.33
CA SER A 28 0.34 -0.83 -13.93
C SER A 28 1.15 0.38 -13.48
N PRO A 29 2.48 0.26 -13.36
CA PRO A 29 3.31 1.39 -12.97
C PRO A 29 3.20 2.55 -13.95
N SER A 30 3.24 3.78 -13.43
CA SER A 30 3.30 5.00 -14.23
C SER A 30 4.75 5.37 -14.58
N LEU A 31 5.70 4.92 -13.77
CA LEU A 31 7.13 5.11 -13.99
C LEU A 31 7.86 3.90 -13.45
N GLU A 32 8.80 3.37 -14.23
CA GLU A 32 9.63 2.24 -13.81
C GLU A 32 11.09 2.55 -13.99
N THR A 33 11.84 2.52 -12.88
CA THR A 33 13.29 2.53 -12.88
C THR A 33 13.77 1.37 -12.00
N PRO A 34 15.04 0.98 -12.06
CA PRO A 34 15.50 -0.14 -11.24
C PRO A 34 15.29 0.03 -9.73
N GLY A 35 15.32 1.26 -9.23
CA GLY A 35 15.20 1.51 -7.80
C GLY A 35 14.00 2.35 -7.38
N TYR A 36 13.21 2.83 -8.34
CA TYR A 36 12.09 3.73 -8.03
C TYR A 36 10.96 3.47 -9.02
N ILE A 37 9.81 3.04 -8.49
CA ILE A 37 8.66 2.67 -9.31
C ILE A 37 7.42 3.33 -8.72
N THR A 38 6.61 3.98 -9.56
CA THR A 38 5.43 4.69 -9.09
C THR A 38 4.14 4.15 -9.70
N PHE A 39 3.07 4.32 -8.96
CA PHE A 39 1.70 4.02 -9.38
C PHE A 39 0.84 5.26 -9.16
N ASP A 40 0.06 5.66 -10.16
CA ASP A 40 -0.93 6.72 -10.00
C ASP A 40 -2.15 6.15 -9.30
N LEU A 41 -2.55 6.80 -8.20
CA LEU A 41 -3.71 6.38 -7.41
C LEU A 41 -4.95 7.24 -7.67
N GLY A 42 -4.80 8.26 -8.51
CA GLY A 42 -5.85 9.20 -8.83
C GLY A 42 -5.29 10.61 -8.88
N PRO A 43 -6.15 11.64 -9.10
CA PRO A 43 -5.67 13.02 -9.20
C PRO A 43 -4.93 13.44 -7.94
N GLY A 44 -3.70 13.91 -8.12
CA GLY A 44 -2.89 14.46 -7.04
C GLY A 44 -2.33 13.44 -6.05
N ALA A 45 -2.39 12.15 -6.35
CA ALA A 45 -1.90 11.12 -5.44
C ALA A 45 -1.14 10.03 -6.20
N ALA A 46 0.00 9.64 -5.66
CA ALA A 46 0.80 8.55 -6.21
C ALA A 46 1.43 7.74 -5.08
N LEU A 47 1.67 6.47 -5.36
CA LEU A 47 2.44 5.59 -4.49
C LEU A 47 3.79 5.34 -5.16
N ALA A 48 4.88 5.55 -4.45
CA ALA A 48 6.21 5.28 -4.95
C ALA A 48 6.88 4.19 -4.12
N LEU A 49 7.54 3.28 -4.80
CA LEU A 49 8.32 2.21 -4.18
C LEU A 49 9.78 2.50 -4.44
N TRP A 50 10.56 2.64 -3.38
CA TRP A 50 11.98 3.01 -3.51
C TRP A 50 12.85 2.03 -2.75
N SER A 51 13.72 1.36 -3.47
CA SER A 51 14.67 0.44 -2.85
C SER A 51 15.88 1.16 -2.26
N GLY A 52 16.03 2.46 -2.54
CA GLY A 52 17.01 3.32 -1.87
C GLY A 52 18.45 2.86 -2.06
N GLN A 53 19.29 3.80 -2.42
CA GLN A 53 20.73 3.55 -2.52
C GLN A 53 21.45 4.39 -1.48
N PHE A 54 20.71 4.81 -0.45
CA PHE A 54 21.25 5.70 0.56
C PHE A 54 21.68 4.92 1.80
N GLU A 55 22.71 5.43 2.42
CA GLU A 55 23.33 4.83 3.60
C GLU A 55 22.38 4.70 4.78
N ASP A 56 21.36 5.57 4.82
CA ASP A 56 20.41 5.63 5.93
C ASP A 56 19.34 4.56 5.87
N LEU A 57 19.25 3.82 4.75
CA LEU A 57 18.24 2.80 4.59
C LEU A 57 18.85 1.43 4.89
N SER A 58 18.49 0.90 6.04
CA SER A 58 18.89 -0.43 6.45
C SER A 58 17.68 -1.35 6.46
N PRO A 59 17.79 -2.59 5.97
CA PRO A 59 16.70 -3.56 6.07
C PRO A 59 16.35 -3.89 7.53
N ASP A 60 17.23 -3.58 8.46
CA ASP A 60 17.00 -3.84 9.89
C ASP A 60 16.19 -2.74 10.58
N VAL A 61 15.94 -1.62 9.91
CA VAL A 61 15.14 -0.54 10.48
C VAL A 61 13.67 -0.98 10.53
N PRO A 62 13.02 -0.95 11.70
CA PRO A 62 11.61 -1.32 11.79
C PRO A 62 10.73 -0.42 10.92
N ARG A 63 9.79 -1.02 10.22
CA ARG A 63 8.83 -0.28 9.42
C ARG A 63 7.69 0.19 10.32
N THR A 64 7.60 1.50 10.54
CA THR A 64 6.59 2.10 11.42
C THR A 64 5.54 2.90 10.67
N SER A 65 5.77 3.18 9.39
CA SER A 65 4.79 3.89 8.55
C SER A 65 3.76 2.95 7.99
N GLU A 66 2.58 3.47 7.70
CA GLU A 66 1.58 2.70 6.99
C GLU A 66 0.97 3.53 5.86
N VAL A 67 0.56 2.84 4.80
CA VAL A 67 -0.19 3.43 3.70
C VAL A 67 -1.65 3.07 3.92
N CYS A 68 -2.52 4.06 3.92
CA CYS A 68 -3.95 3.83 4.04
C CYS A 68 -4.61 3.97 2.67
N LEU A 69 -5.21 2.88 2.21
CA LEU A 69 -6.02 2.89 1.00
C LEU A 69 -7.46 3.19 1.43
N ALA A 70 -7.87 4.43 1.23
CA ALA A 70 -9.21 4.88 1.59
C ALA A 70 -10.15 4.59 0.41
N ILE A 71 -11.15 3.76 0.66
CA ILE A 71 -12.06 3.30 -0.38
C ILE A 71 -13.26 4.25 -0.44
N GLU A 72 -13.44 4.90 -1.59
CA GLU A 72 -14.57 5.79 -1.83
C GLU A 72 -15.87 5.01 -1.70
N GLY A 73 -16.81 5.55 -0.89
CA GLY A 73 -18.08 4.89 -0.63
C GLY A 73 -17.91 3.52 0.02
N GLY A 74 -16.79 3.27 0.71
CA GLY A 74 -16.47 1.97 1.28
C GLY A 74 -17.45 1.52 2.35
N ARG A 75 -18.32 0.59 1.99
CA ARG A 75 -19.28 -0.03 2.89
C ARG A 75 -18.61 -1.24 3.53
N PRO A 76 -19.14 -1.74 4.67
CA PRO A 76 -18.56 -2.94 5.29
C PRO A 76 -18.40 -4.11 4.33
N ASP A 77 -19.37 -4.32 3.43
CA ASP A 77 -19.27 -5.40 2.45
C ASP A 77 -18.12 -5.19 1.47
N ASP A 78 -17.84 -3.94 1.08
CA ASP A 78 -16.73 -3.63 0.17
C ASP A 78 -15.40 -3.93 0.85
N ILE A 79 -15.27 -3.54 2.10
CA ILE A 79 -14.04 -3.80 2.87
C ILE A 79 -13.84 -5.31 3.04
N ASN A 80 -14.89 -6.04 3.35
CA ASN A 80 -14.81 -7.51 3.48
C ASN A 80 -14.45 -8.17 2.15
N THR A 81 -14.97 -7.68 1.04
CA THR A 81 -14.66 -8.20 -0.29
C THR A 81 -13.18 -8.04 -0.61
N ILE A 82 -12.64 -6.84 -0.34
CA ILE A 82 -11.20 -6.59 -0.56
C ILE A 82 -10.37 -7.48 0.35
N PHE A 83 -10.76 -7.63 1.60
CA PHE A 83 -10.08 -8.52 2.54
C PHE A 83 -10.01 -9.96 2.01
N GLN A 84 -11.13 -10.50 1.55
CA GLN A 84 -11.16 -11.87 1.03
C GLN A 84 -10.31 -12.02 -0.22
N GLN A 85 -10.31 -11.02 -1.11
CA GLN A 85 -9.48 -11.04 -2.31
C GLN A 85 -7.99 -11.05 -1.93
N TRP A 86 -7.58 -10.20 -0.99
CA TRP A 86 -6.18 -10.14 -0.57
C TRP A 86 -5.76 -11.42 0.14
N ARG A 87 -6.63 -11.95 0.98
CA ARG A 87 -6.37 -13.20 1.68
C ARG A 87 -6.16 -14.35 0.68
N SER A 88 -6.98 -14.42 -0.35
CA SER A 88 -6.85 -15.46 -1.37
C SER A 88 -5.59 -15.30 -2.23
N LYS A 89 -5.04 -14.10 -2.31
CA LYS A 89 -3.77 -13.83 -2.99
C LYS A 89 -2.55 -14.13 -2.12
N GLY A 90 -2.75 -14.53 -0.88
CA GLY A 90 -1.66 -14.83 0.05
C GLY A 90 -1.03 -13.61 0.72
N VAL A 91 -1.73 -12.48 0.72
CA VAL A 91 -1.24 -11.28 1.41
C VAL A 91 -1.21 -11.53 2.92
N THR A 92 -0.14 -11.10 3.58
CA THR A 92 -0.04 -11.21 5.04
C THR A 92 -1.04 -10.28 5.70
N ILE A 93 -1.95 -10.84 6.48
CA ILE A 93 -2.96 -10.08 7.21
C ILE A 93 -2.49 -9.90 8.65
N LEU A 94 -2.35 -8.65 9.08
CA LEU A 94 -1.95 -8.33 10.45
C LEU A 94 -3.15 -8.21 11.39
N HIS A 95 -4.24 -7.60 10.90
CA HIS A 95 -5.49 -7.50 11.64
C HIS A 95 -6.65 -7.75 10.68
N GLU A 96 -7.51 -8.70 11.03
CA GLU A 96 -8.71 -8.99 10.25
C GLU A 96 -9.70 -7.82 10.37
N PRO A 97 -10.71 -7.75 9.48
CA PRO A 97 -11.69 -6.66 9.54
C PRO A 97 -12.31 -6.52 10.91
N HIS A 98 -12.29 -5.31 11.42
CA HIS A 98 -12.84 -4.95 12.73
C HIS A 98 -13.33 -3.51 12.70
N ASP A 99 -14.24 -3.19 13.59
CA ASP A 99 -14.76 -1.83 13.72
C ASP A 99 -13.81 -1.01 14.58
N ALA A 100 -13.20 0.00 13.98
CA ALA A 100 -12.24 0.87 14.65
C ALA A 100 -12.87 2.19 15.13
N GLY A 101 -14.21 2.29 15.14
CA GLY A 101 -14.92 3.50 15.53
C GLY A 101 -15.29 4.39 14.37
N PHE A 102 -14.46 4.43 13.33
CA PHE A 102 -14.72 5.20 12.10
C PHE A 102 -15.25 4.32 10.97
N GLY A 103 -15.40 3.04 11.20
CA GLY A 103 -15.89 2.07 10.23
C GLY A 103 -15.08 0.79 10.26
N LEU A 104 -15.45 -0.13 9.38
CA LEU A 104 -14.76 -1.40 9.27
C LEU A 104 -13.44 -1.21 8.54
N THR A 105 -12.36 -1.75 9.09
CA THR A 105 -11.01 -1.63 8.54
C THR A 105 -10.22 -2.92 8.76
N PHE A 106 -9.22 -3.17 7.93
CA PHE A 106 -8.25 -4.23 8.18
C PHE A 106 -6.85 -3.75 7.89
N LEU A 107 -5.85 -4.48 8.37
CA LEU A 107 -4.44 -4.15 8.23
C LEU A 107 -3.69 -5.33 7.65
N ALA A 108 -2.90 -5.06 6.62
CA ALA A 108 -2.05 -6.04 5.96
C ALA A 108 -0.60 -5.57 5.96
N ALA A 109 0.29 -6.43 5.52
CA ALA A 109 1.71 -6.11 5.35
C ALA A 109 2.18 -6.51 3.97
N ASP A 110 3.10 -5.70 3.42
CA ASP A 110 3.81 -6.08 2.19
C ASP A 110 4.96 -7.04 2.54
N PRO A 111 5.66 -7.62 1.53
CA PRO A 111 6.75 -8.56 1.81
C PRO A 111 7.91 -7.96 2.62
N ASP A 112 8.07 -6.65 2.63
CA ASP A 112 9.11 -5.95 3.40
C ASP A 112 8.64 -5.56 4.80
N GLY A 113 7.39 -5.87 5.17
CA GLY A 113 6.84 -5.54 6.47
C GLY A 113 6.20 -4.16 6.56
N ASN A 114 6.06 -3.45 5.45
CA ASN A 114 5.35 -2.18 5.43
C ASN A 114 3.85 -2.43 5.65
N ARG A 115 3.21 -1.57 6.43
CA ARG A 115 1.80 -1.73 6.75
C ARG A 115 0.92 -1.11 5.68
N ILE A 116 -0.14 -1.82 5.34
CA ILE A 116 -1.14 -1.38 4.38
C ILE A 116 -2.50 -1.49 5.06
N ARG A 117 -3.14 -0.35 5.26
CA ARG A 117 -4.49 -0.30 5.85
C ARG A 117 -5.51 -0.11 4.75
N VAL A 118 -6.64 -0.81 4.86
CA VAL A 118 -7.79 -0.58 4.00
C VAL A 118 -8.92 -0.08 4.88
N ALA A 119 -9.50 1.05 4.52
CA ALA A 119 -10.52 1.72 5.33
C ALA A 119 -11.51 2.45 4.43
N PRO A 120 -12.71 2.74 4.93
CA PRO A 120 -13.64 3.59 4.16
C PRO A 120 -13.11 5.02 4.15
N LYS A 121 -13.35 5.71 3.04
CA LYS A 121 -13.06 7.12 2.96
C LYS A 121 -14.19 7.91 3.62
N ASP A 122 -13.82 8.89 4.41
CA ASP A 122 -14.77 9.77 5.11
C ASP A 122 -15.58 10.63 4.15
#